data_7f5e3b18053e070d381f4e4bb4ae3202
#
_entry.id   7f5e3b18053e070d381f4e4bb4ae3202
#
_cell.length_a   1.000
_cell.length_b   1.000
_cell.length_c   1.000
_cell.angle_alpha   90.00
_cell.angle_beta   90.00
_cell.angle_gamma   90.00
#
_symmetry.space_group_name_H-M   'P 1'
#
loop_
_entity.id
_entity.type
_entity.pdbx_description
1 polymer ?
#
loop_
_entity_poly.entity_id
_entity_poly.type
_entity_poly.pdbx_seq_one_letter_code
_entity_poly.pdbx_strand_id
1 'polypeptide(L)'
;MNVNPPRILVVDDEPDIRRLVCEILEDEGYQVAMAENASDARELKRSQQPNLILLDIWMPDTDGITLLKEWVAEDFMLCPVVMMSGHGSVEAAVEATRLGAYDFLEKPLSLAKLLLIVERALEAGNLQMENAGLRKQLVVDIEPAGKSATVARIKDQLKRLAQHDTRVLFAGEAGVGKELYARYLHNNSAHRDGPCVDVAVGSISPENSAVEFFGKESPGKIYPGLLERAHKGTLFLSEIGGMDKETQLRLLSA
;
A
#
# COMPACT_ATOMS: atom_id res chain seq x y z
N MET A 1 -17.49 -1.43 -22.96
CA MET A 1 -16.83 -2.31 -21.99
C MET A 1 -17.81 -2.49 -20.85
N ASN A 2 -18.34 -3.71 -20.62
CA ASN A 2 -19.21 -3.98 -19.47
C ASN A 2 -18.34 -3.98 -18.22
N VAL A 3 -18.17 -2.81 -17.60
CA VAL A 3 -17.59 -2.73 -16.25
C VAL A 3 -18.71 -3.17 -15.31
N ASN A 4 -18.55 -4.28 -14.59
CA ASN A 4 -19.48 -4.64 -13.54
C ASN A 4 -19.57 -3.49 -12.54
N PRO A 5 -20.77 -3.09 -12.11
CA PRO A 5 -20.91 -2.02 -11.13
C PRO A 5 -20.15 -2.36 -9.84
N PRO A 6 -19.52 -1.35 -9.19
CA PRO A 6 -18.80 -1.57 -7.94
C PRO A 6 -19.71 -2.16 -6.86
N ARG A 7 -19.16 -3.06 -6.09
CA ARG A 7 -19.88 -3.78 -5.03
C ARG A 7 -19.56 -3.17 -3.68
N ILE A 8 -20.58 -2.76 -2.93
CA ILE A 8 -20.45 -2.12 -1.62
C ILE A 8 -21.07 -3.01 -0.56
N LEU A 9 -20.37 -3.25 0.53
CA LEU A 9 -20.90 -3.95 1.70
C LEU A 9 -21.28 -2.90 2.76
N VAL A 10 -22.54 -2.91 3.17
CA VAL A 10 -23.06 -2.05 4.25
C VAL A 10 -23.27 -2.91 5.49
N VAL A 11 -22.57 -2.57 6.56
CA VAL A 11 -22.60 -3.26 7.85
C VAL A 11 -23.12 -2.32 8.91
N ASP A 12 -24.30 -2.59 9.43
CA ASP A 12 -25.00 -1.75 10.41
C ASP A 12 -26.05 -2.59 11.11
N ASP A 13 -26.20 -2.54 12.41
CA ASP A 13 -27.21 -3.31 13.15
C ASP A 13 -28.62 -2.71 13.03
N GLU A 14 -28.72 -1.39 12.75
CA GLU A 14 -29.98 -0.69 12.59
C GLU A 14 -30.62 -0.96 11.20
N PRO A 15 -31.73 -1.70 11.12
CA PRO A 15 -32.29 -2.12 9.82
C PRO A 15 -32.77 -0.93 8.95
N ASP A 16 -33.22 0.14 9.57
CA ASP A 16 -33.72 1.33 8.85
C ASP A 16 -32.57 2.11 8.20
N ILE A 17 -31.44 2.26 8.90
CA ILE A 17 -30.24 2.90 8.35
C ILE A 17 -29.65 2.04 7.23
N ARG A 18 -29.58 0.73 7.46
CA ARG A 18 -29.05 -0.21 6.47
C ARG A 18 -29.85 -0.19 5.17
N ARG A 19 -31.20 -0.14 5.25
CA ARG A 19 -32.09 -0.03 4.08
C ARG A 19 -31.91 1.32 3.37
N LEU A 20 -31.94 2.40 4.12
CA LEU A 20 -31.77 3.76 3.57
C LEU A 20 -30.47 3.89 2.78
N VAL A 21 -29.36 3.45 3.36
CA VAL A 21 -28.06 3.49 2.69
C VAL A 21 -28.05 2.59 1.45
N CYS A 22 -28.66 1.42 1.53
CA CYS A 22 -28.79 0.50 0.40
C CYS A 22 -29.55 1.15 -0.77
N GLU A 23 -30.75 1.68 -0.52
CA GLU A 23 -31.58 2.34 -1.52
C GLU A 23 -30.84 3.51 -2.20
N ILE A 24 -30.16 4.35 -1.42
CA ILE A 24 -29.37 5.48 -1.95
C ILE A 24 -28.26 4.98 -2.89
N LEU A 25 -27.55 3.93 -2.51
CA LEU A 25 -26.41 3.43 -3.28
C LEU A 25 -26.88 2.65 -4.52
N GLU A 26 -27.98 1.91 -4.43
CA GLU A 26 -28.58 1.22 -5.58
C GLU A 26 -29.14 2.18 -6.61
N ASP A 27 -29.73 3.32 -6.19
CA ASP A 27 -30.19 4.39 -7.07
C ASP A 27 -29.04 5.02 -7.87
N GLU A 28 -27.84 5.06 -7.30
CA GLU A 28 -26.60 5.51 -7.97
C GLU A 28 -25.93 4.40 -8.82
N GLY A 29 -26.55 3.21 -8.88
CA GLY A 29 -26.11 2.12 -9.74
C GLY A 29 -25.05 1.20 -9.13
N TYR A 30 -24.81 1.26 -7.84
CA TYR A 30 -23.92 0.33 -7.12
C TYR A 30 -24.62 -1.00 -6.82
N GLN A 31 -23.85 -2.08 -6.70
CA GLN A 31 -24.35 -3.34 -6.14
C GLN A 31 -24.14 -3.34 -4.63
N VAL A 32 -25.19 -3.52 -3.86
CA VAL A 32 -25.11 -3.46 -2.40
C VAL A 32 -25.37 -4.80 -1.76
N ALA A 33 -24.49 -5.21 -0.84
CA ALA A 33 -24.71 -6.30 0.09
C ALA A 33 -24.88 -5.73 1.49
N MET A 34 -25.76 -6.35 2.29
CA MET A 34 -26.08 -5.90 3.65
C MET A 34 -25.71 -6.96 4.68
N ALA A 35 -25.05 -6.54 5.76
CA ALA A 35 -24.79 -7.35 6.94
C ALA A 35 -25.36 -6.66 8.18
N GLU A 36 -25.95 -7.42 9.08
CA GLU A 36 -26.54 -6.90 10.32
C GLU A 36 -25.62 -7.04 11.54
N ASN A 37 -24.49 -7.76 11.38
CA ASN A 37 -23.55 -8.05 12.44
C ASN A 37 -22.16 -8.37 11.85
N ALA A 38 -21.16 -8.47 12.72
CA ALA A 38 -19.79 -8.76 12.30
C ALA A 38 -19.60 -10.17 11.71
N SER A 39 -20.39 -11.15 12.14
CA SER A 39 -20.33 -12.53 11.58
C SER A 39 -20.72 -12.54 10.11
N ASP A 40 -21.87 -11.94 9.78
CA ASP A 40 -22.35 -11.84 8.40
C ASP A 40 -21.41 -10.99 7.55
N ALA A 41 -20.85 -9.91 8.13
CA ALA A 41 -19.89 -9.06 7.45
C ALA A 41 -18.61 -9.81 7.04
N ARG A 42 -18.09 -10.70 7.92
CA ARG A 42 -16.93 -11.55 7.59
C ARG A 42 -17.24 -12.52 6.45
N GLU A 43 -18.42 -13.15 6.47
CA GLU A 43 -18.85 -14.08 5.42
C GLU A 43 -19.03 -13.38 4.07
N LEU A 44 -19.74 -12.25 4.06
CA LEU A 44 -20.00 -11.48 2.84
C LEU A 44 -18.72 -10.86 2.27
N LYS A 45 -17.79 -10.37 3.12
CA LYS A 45 -16.47 -9.91 2.68
C LYS A 45 -15.70 -11.00 1.93
N ARG A 46 -15.70 -12.24 2.46
CA ARG A 46 -15.00 -13.39 1.83
C ARG A 46 -15.68 -13.86 0.55
N SER A 47 -17.01 -13.98 0.55
CA SER A 47 -17.75 -14.56 -0.58
C SER A 47 -17.96 -13.58 -1.72
N GLN A 48 -18.16 -12.29 -1.44
CA GLN A 48 -18.52 -11.30 -2.45
C GLN A 48 -17.40 -10.36 -2.85
N GLN A 49 -16.31 -10.28 -2.08
CA GLN A 49 -15.14 -9.42 -2.33
C GLN A 49 -15.55 -7.97 -2.69
N PRO A 50 -16.14 -7.22 -1.74
CA PRO A 50 -16.62 -5.87 -2.01
C PRO A 50 -15.48 -4.91 -2.40
N ASN A 51 -15.80 -3.88 -3.16
CA ASN A 51 -14.89 -2.80 -3.55
C ASN A 51 -14.81 -1.70 -2.50
N LEU A 52 -15.80 -1.63 -1.59
CA LEU A 52 -15.90 -0.67 -0.48
C LEU A 52 -16.72 -1.30 0.63
N ILE A 53 -16.36 -1.00 1.87
CA ILE A 53 -17.16 -1.39 3.06
C ILE A 53 -17.55 -0.12 3.81
N LEU A 54 -18.86 0.04 4.07
CA LEU A 54 -19.40 0.98 5.05
C LEU A 54 -19.65 0.21 6.33
N LEU A 55 -19.00 0.59 7.42
CA LEU A 55 -19.00 -0.19 8.67
C LEU A 55 -19.42 0.68 9.85
N ASP A 56 -20.50 0.29 10.50
CA ASP A 56 -20.88 0.92 11.77
C ASP A 56 -19.90 0.57 12.89
N ILE A 57 -19.65 1.54 13.77
CA ILE A 57 -18.79 1.35 14.94
C ILE A 57 -19.53 0.53 15.99
N TRP A 58 -20.80 0.87 16.26
CA TRP A 58 -21.55 0.33 17.37
C TRP A 58 -22.44 -0.83 16.92
N MET A 59 -21.99 -2.05 17.13
CA MET A 59 -22.75 -3.27 16.85
C MET A 59 -22.76 -4.16 18.09
N PRO A 60 -23.85 -4.94 18.33
CA PRO A 60 -24.05 -5.67 19.58
C PRO A 60 -23.12 -6.87 19.78
N ASP A 61 -22.62 -7.47 18.71
CA ASP A 61 -21.78 -8.70 18.76
C ASP A 61 -20.28 -8.39 18.82
N THR A 62 -19.80 -7.55 17.92
CA THR A 62 -18.41 -7.12 17.84
C THR A 62 -18.41 -5.69 17.35
N ASP A 63 -17.72 -4.77 18.03
CA ASP A 63 -17.64 -3.39 17.58
C ASP A 63 -16.86 -3.28 16.25
N GLY A 64 -17.25 -2.29 15.43
CA GLY A 64 -16.66 -2.10 14.10
C GLY A 64 -15.16 -1.79 14.11
N ILE A 65 -14.65 -1.19 15.19
CA ILE A 65 -13.21 -0.91 15.34
C ILE A 65 -12.43 -2.21 15.52
N THR A 66 -12.96 -3.14 16.29
CA THR A 66 -12.36 -4.47 16.45
C THR A 66 -12.36 -5.24 15.12
N LEU A 67 -13.48 -5.19 14.38
CA LEU A 67 -13.58 -5.82 13.07
C LEU A 67 -12.61 -5.19 12.05
N LEU A 68 -12.44 -3.88 12.06
CA LEU A 68 -11.44 -3.18 11.25
C LEU A 68 -10.02 -3.65 11.59
N LYS A 69 -9.65 -3.77 12.89
CA LYS A 69 -8.36 -4.28 13.34
C LYS A 69 -8.08 -5.70 12.83
N GLU A 70 -9.07 -6.59 12.88
CA GLU A 70 -8.97 -7.94 12.33
C GLU A 70 -8.64 -7.90 10.83
N TRP A 71 -9.36 -7.09 10.06
CA TRP A 71 -9.17 -7.01 8.60
C TRP A 71 -7.84 -6.37 8.19
N VAL A 72 -7.35 -5.41 8.97
CA VAL A 72 -6.01 -4.83 8.77
C VAL A 72 -4.92 -5.86 9.05
N ALA A 73 -5.07 -6.67 10.10
CA ALA A 73 -4.08 -7.70 10.46
C ALA A 73 -4.01 -8.85 9.43
N GLU A 74 -5.09 -9.10 8.68
CA GLU A 74 -5.14 -10.12 7.63
C GLU A 74 -4.41 -9.70 6.33
N ASP A 75 -3.72 -8.54 6.32
CA ASP A 75 -3.00 -7.97 5.16
C ASP A 75 -3.88 -7.76 3.89
N PHE A 76 -5.19 -7.67 4.08
CA PHE A 76 -6.20 -7.69 3.01
C PHE A 76 -6.83 -6.31 2.71
N MET A 77 -6.10 -5.21 2.97
CA MET A 77 -6.60 -3.83 2.82
C MET A 77 -6.55 -3.30 1.38
N LEU A 78 -6.90 -4.11 0.39
CA LEU A 78 -7.18 -3.59 -0.96
C LEU A 78 -8.60 -3.01 -1.09
N CYS A 79 -9.45 -3.22 -0.08
CA CYS A 79 -10.81 -2.70 -0.02
C CYS A 79 -10.89 -1.59 1.03
N PRO A 80 -11.14 -0.33 0.65
CA PRO A 80 -11.30 0.76 1.60
C PRO A 80 -12.48 0.51 2.54
N VAL A 81 -12.30 0.88 3.81
CA VAL A 81 -13.34 0.83 4.83
C VAL A 81 -13.66 2.25 5.27
N VAL A 82 -14.92 2.64 5.18
CA VAL A 82 -15.45 3.91 5.70
C VAL A 82 -16.27 3.58 6.95
N MET A 83 -15.90 4.19 8.07
CA MET A 83 -16.61 3.98 9.32
C MET A 83 -17.85 4.87 9.43
N MET A 84 -18.91 4.36 10.03
CA MET A 84 -20.14 5.11 10.35
C MET A 84 -20.32 5.17 11.86
N SER A 85 -20.83 6.28 12.42
CA SER A 85 -21.14 6.37 13.84
C SER A 85 -22.26 7.34 14.15
N GLY A 86 -23.17 6.94 15.05
CA GLY A 86 -24.23 7.78 15.57
C GLY A 86 -23.82 8.68 16.76
N HIS A 87 -22.69 8.40 17.40
CA HIS A 87 -22.14 9.21 18.46
C HIS A 87 -20.76 9.71 18.02
N GLY A 88 -20.76 10.88 17.37
CA GLY A 88 -19.56 11.48 16.82
C GLY A 88 -18.54 11.88 17.88
N SER A 89 -17.85 10.91 18.49
CA SER A 89 -16.64 11.24 19.21
C SER A 89 -15.51 11.42 18.21
N VAL A 90 -14.93 12.60 18.17
CA VAL A 90 -13.72 12.89 17.38
C VAL A 90 -12.63 11.86 17.67
N GLU A 91 -12.60 11.35 18.90
CA GLU A 91 -11.66 10.31 19.32
C GLU A 91 -11.85 9.00 18.55
N ALA A 92 -13.09 8.52 18.35
CA ALA A 92 -13.36 7.29 17.59
C ALA A 92 -13.00 7.45 16.10
N ALA A 93 -13.28 8.62 15.51
CA ALA A 93 -12.87 8.92 14.14
C ALA A 93 -11.35 8.94 13.98
N VAL A 94 -10.63 9.55 14.92
CA VAL A 94 -9.16 9.59 14.93
C VAL A 94 -8.59 8.18 15.13
N GLU A 95 -9.15 7.37 16.02
CA GLU A 95 -8.72 5.99 16.22
C GLU A 95 -8.93 5.15 14.96
N ALA A 96 -10.12 5.20 14.36
CA ALA A 96 -10.43 4.48 13.13
C ALA A 96 -9.46 4.84 11.99
N THR A 97 -9.18 6.13 11.80
CA THR A 97 -8.24 6.59 10.78
C THR A 97 -6.81 6.10 11.05
N ARG A 98 -6.35 6.12 12.31
CA ARG A 98 -5.04 5.56 12.69
C ARG A 98 -4.94 4.06 12.45
N LEU A 99 -6.05 3.36 12.54
CA LEU A 99 -6.15 1.92 12.29
C LEU A 99 -6.26 1.58 10.81
N GLY A 100 -6.35 2.58 9.92
CA GLY A 100 -6.37 2.38 8.48
C GLY A 100 -7.75 2.48 7.84
N ALA A 101 -8.78 2.98 8.54
CA ALA A 101 -10.02 3.37 7.89
C ALA A 101 -9.74 4.49 6.87
N TYR A 102 -10.42 4.42 5.72
CA TYR A 102 -10.29 5.41 4.66
C TYR A 102 -10.84 6.78 5.08
N ASP A 103 -12.04 6.77 5.69
CA ASP A 103 -12.74 7.96 6.15
C ASP A 103 -13.80 7.61 7.21
N PHE A 104 -14.51 8.63 7.68
CA PHE A 104 -15.52 8.54 8.72
C PHE A 104 -16.79 9.32 8.36
N LEU A 105 -17.94 8.72 8.58
CA LEU A 105 -19.27 9.28 8.38
C LEU A 105 -20.02 9.39 9.71
N GLU A 106 -20.48 10.59 10.05
CA GLU A 106 -21.33 10.82 11.22
C GLU A 106 -22.81 10.64 10.86
N LYS A 107 -23.55 9.89 11.66
CA LYS A 107 -25.01 9.78 11.60
C LYS A 107 -25.65 10.99 12.33
N PRO A 108 -26.71 11.64 11.80
CA PRO A 108 -27.48 11.26 10.62
C PRO A 108 -26.72 11.50 9.31
N LEU A 109 -26.77 10.52 8.41
CA LEU A 109 -26.02 10.54 7.15
C LEU A 109 -26.53 11.62 6.20
N SER A 110 -25.66 12.52 5.79
CA SER A 110 -25.95 13.42 4.68
C SER A 110 -25.75 12.72 3.35
N LEU A 111 -26.78 12.70 2.51
CA LEU A 111 -26.73 12.10 1.17
C LEU A 111 -25.50 12.56 0.36
N ALA A 112 -25.31 13.89 0.27
CA ALA A 112 -24.19 14.45 -0.50
C ALA A 112 -22.82 14.02 0.07
N LYS A 113 -22.66 13.92 1.40
CA LYS A 113 -21.43 13.51 2.03
C LYS A 113 -21.18 12.01 1.84
N LEU A 114 -22.23 11.17 1.96
CA LEU A 114 -22.16 9.74 1.73
C LEU A 114 -21.65 9.45 0.30
N LEU A 115 -22.32 10.01 -0.70
CA LEU A 115 -21.96 9.77 -2.10
C LEU A 115 -20.56 10.26 -2.44
N LEU A 116 -20.17 11.44 -1.97
CA LEU A 116 -18.82 11.98 -2.17
C LEU A 116 -17.74 11.08 -1.59
N ILE A 117 -17.95 10.57 -0.36
CA ILE A 117 -16.96 9.69 0.29
C ILE A 117 -16.91 8.34 -0.40
N VAL A 118 -18.04 7.77 -0.79
CA VAL A 118 -18.12 6.50 -1.53
C VAL A 118 -17.37 6.59 -2.86
N GLU A 119 -17.60 7.64 -3.66
CA GLU A 119 -16.91 7.85 -4.92
C GLU A 119 -15.38 7.92 -4.73
N ARG A 120 -14.91 8.75 -3.79
CA ARG A 120 -13.49 8.91 -3.50
C ARG A 120 -12.84 7.63 -2.95
N ALA A 121 -13.54 6.90 -2.10
CA ALA A 121 -13.03 5.65 -1.54
C ALA A 121 -12.90 4.58 -2.62
N LEU A 122 -13.87 4.46 -3.53
CA LEU A 122 -13.80 3.54 -4.67
C LEU A 122 -12.68 3.90 -5.63
N GLU A 123 -12.47 5.19 -5.93
CA GLU A 123 -11.36 5.65 -6.75
C GLU A 123 -10.00 5.29 -6.11
N ALA A 124 -9.84 5.57 -4.82
CA ALA A 124 -8.63 5.23 -4.08
C ALA A 124 -8.37 3.72 -4.07
N GLY A 125 -9.40 2.89 -3.83
CA GLY A 125 -9.32 1.43 -3.86
C GLY A 125 -8.92 0.90 -5.25
N ASN A 126 -9.50 1.45 -6.32
CA ASN A 126 -9.16 1.08 -7.69
C ASN A 126 -7.70 1.41 -8.02
N LEU A 127 -7.21 2.61 -7.65
CA LEU A 127 -5.81 2.99 -7.82
C LEU A 127 -4.85 2.09 -7.04
N GLN A 128 -5.21 1.68 -5.83
CA GLN A 128 -4.42 0.74 -5.05
C GLN A 128 -4.38 -0.65 -5.70
N MET A 129 -5.52 -1.16 -6.20
CA MET A 129 -5.59 -2.44 -6.90
C MET A 129 -4.79 -2.43 -8.21
N GLU A 130 -4.90 -1.35 -9.00
CA GLU A 130 -4.13 -1.18 -10.23
C GLU A 130 -2.63 -1.14 -9.93
N ASN A 131 -2.21 -0.38 -8.93
CA ASN A 131 -0.82 -0.30 -8.50
C ASN A 131 -0.30 -1.67 -8.03
N ALA A 132 -1.09 -2.40 -7.22
CA ALA A 132 -0.75 -3.75 -6.79
C ALA A 132 -0.66 -4.73 -7.97
N GLY A 133 -1.58 -4.61 -8.95
CA GLY A 133 -1.57 -5.40 -10.18
C GLY A 133 -0.34 -5.11 -11.05
N LEU A 134 -0.02 -3.84 -11.27
CA LEU A 134 1.17 -3.41 -12.01
C LEU A 134 2.46 -3.86 -11.28
N ARG A 135 2.52 -3.74 -9.96
CA ARG A 135 3.64 -4.26 -9.17
C ARG A 135 3.81 -5.78 -9.34
N LYS A 136 2.73 -6.56 -9.30
CA LYS A 136 2.77 -8.02 -9.54
C LYS A 136 3.23 -8.36 -10.95
N GLN A 137 2.89 -7.56 -11.96
CA GLN A 137 3.37 -7.75 -13.34
C GLN A 137 4.84 -7.34 -13.49
N LEU A 138 5.31 -6.36 -12.70
CA LEU A 138 6.73 -5.96 -12.67
C LEU A 138 7.60 -6.91 -11.83
N VAL A 139 7.02 -7.62 -10.87
CA VAL A 139 7.63 -8.78 -10.21
C VAL A 139 7.55 -9.97 -11.19
N VAL A 140 8.18 -9.83 -12.35
CA VAL A 140 8.70 -10.98 -13.06
C VAL A 140 9.63 -11.64 -12.05
N ASP A 141 9.46 -12.93 -11.83
CA ASP A 141 10.36 -13.75 -11.00
C ASP A 141 11.73 -13.76 -11.74
N ILE A 142 12.46 -12.64 -11.57
CA ILE A 142 13.72 -12.36 -12.25
C ILE A 142 14.79 -13.20 -11.53
N GLU A 143 14.73 -14.49 -11.78
CA GLU A 143 15.76 -15.38 -11.29
C GLU A 143 17.00 -15.25 -12.23
N PRO A 144 18.18 -14.91 -11.68
CA PRO A 144 19.40 -14.87 -12.50
C PRO A 144 19.59 -16.16 -13.25
N ALA A 145 19.63 -16.08 -14.59
CA ALA A 145 19.81 -17.22 -15.45
C ALA A 145 21.21 -17.84 -15.29
N GLY A 146 21.30 -19.16 -15.30
CA GLY A 146 22.56 -19.89 -15.28
C GLY A 146 22.52 -21.11 -14.38
N LYS A 147 23.15 -22.19 -14.88
CA LYS A 147 23.26 -23.49 -14.22
C LYS A 147 24.67 -23.77 -13.66
N SER A 148 25.59 -22.79 -13.74
CA SER A 148 26.95 -22.99 -13.22
C SER A 148 26.98 -23.02 -11.71
N ALA A 149 27.95 -23.72 -11.13
CA ALA A 149 28.15 -23.80 -9.70
C ALA A 149 28.38 -22.40 -9.07
N THR A 150 28.98 -21.48 -9.83
CA THR A 150 29.19 -20.09 -9.39
C THR A 150 27.88 -19.34 -9.24
N VAL A 151 26.98 -19.43 -10.23
CA VAL A 151 25.64 -18.79 -10.17
C VAL A 151 24.83 -19.37 -9.02
N ALA A 152 24.83 -20.70 -8.83
CA ALA A 152 24.14 -21.35 -7.72
C ALA A 152 24.65 -20.85 -6.35
N ARG A 153 25.96 -20.75 -6.19
CA ARG A 153 26.59 -20.23 -4.95
C ARG A 153 26.22 -18.78 -4.68
N ILE A 154 26.19 -17.91 -5.72
CA ILE A 154 25.79 -16.51 -5.56
C ILE A 154 24.32 -16.43 -5.15
N LYS A 155 23.44 -17.19 -5.78
CA LYS A 155 22.01 -17.24 -5.42
C LYS A 155 21.83 -17.63 -3.94
N ASP A 156 22.52 -18.66 -3.46
CA ASP A 156 22.44 -19.10 -2.07
C ASP A 156 22.98 -18.05 -1.10
N GLN A 157 24.06 -17.36 -1.46
CA GLN A 157 24.58 -16.25 -0.67
C GLN A 157 23.57 -15.11 -0.57
N LEU A 158 22.94 -14.71 -1.69
CA LEU A 158 21.96 -13.64 -1.72
C LEU A 158 20.71 -14.01 -0.92
N LYS A 159 20.21 -15.23 -0.98
CA LYS A 159 19.11 -15.70 -0.14
C LYS A 159 19.40 -15.58 1.36
N ARG A 160 20.64 -15.87 1.78
CA ARG A 160 21.05 -15.69 3.17
C ARG A 160 21.15 -14.22 3.56
N LEU A 161 21.75 -13.39 2.70
CA LEU A 161 21.87 -11.94 2.93
C LEU A 161 20.50 -11.26 2.97
N ALA A 162 19.56 -11.72 2.18
CA ALA A 162 18.18 -11.21 2.14
C ALA A 162 17.42 -11.36 3.47
N GLN A 163 17.87 -12.23 4.38
CA GLN A 163 17.28 -12.39 5.71
C GLN A 163 17.78 -11.35 6.73
N HIS A 164 18.69 -10.48 6.33
CA HIS A 164 19.30 -9.49 7.22
C HIS A 164 19.26 -8.11 6.58
N ASP A 165 19.01 -7.08 7.39
CA ASP A 165 19.11 -5.69 6.98
C ASP A 165 20.58 -5.27 6.90
N THR A 166 21.22 -5.60 5.78
CA THR A 166 22.63 -5.28 5.58
C THR A 166 22.88 -4.61 4.24
N ARG A 167 23.87 -3.74 4.20
CA ARG A 167 24.32 -3.12 2.97
C ARG A 167 25.13 -4.13 2.16
N VAL A 168 24.82 -4.28 0.87
CA VAL A 168 25.47 -5.25 -0.03
C VAL A 168 26.14 -4.54 -1.19
N LEU A 169 27.41 -4.84 -1.43
CA LEU A 169 28.15 -4.34 -2.58
C LEU A 169 28.28 -5.44 -3.65
N PHE A 170 27.76 -5.15 -4.84
CA PHE A 170 27.94 -6.00 -6.01
C PHE A 170 29.14 -5.51 -6.83
N ALA A 171 30.23 -6.25 -6.82
CA ALA A 171 31.43 -5.99 -7.63
C ALA A 171 31.54 -6.97 -8.81
N GLY A 172 31.85 -6.48 -9.97
CA GLY A 172 32.00 -7.29 -11.19
C GLY A 172 32.10 -6.43 -12.43
N GLU A 173 32.44 -7.03 -13.55
CA GLU A 173 32.57 -6.38 -14.85
C GLU A 173 31.26 -5.74 -15.32
N ALA A 174 31.34 -4.84 -16.30
CA ALA A 174 30.15 -4.30 -16.94
C ALA A 174 29.36 -5.43 -17.66
N GLY A 175 28.04 -5.38 -17.60
CA GLY A 175 27.18 -6.34 -18.29
C GLY A 175 26.96 -7.70 -17.59
N VAL A 176 27.62 -7.99 -16.45
CA VAL A 176 27.44 -9.29 -15.74
C VAL A 176 26.10 -9.42 -15.00
N GLY A 177 25.21 -8.43 -15.10
CA GLY A 177 23.88 -8.49 -14.52
C GLY A 177 23.79 -8.10 -13.05
N LYS A 178 24.66 -7.21 -12.56
CA LYS A 178 24.62 -6.73 -11.14
C LYS A 178 23.24 -6.26 -10.70
N GLU A 179 22.53 -5.52 -11.55
CA GLU A 179 21.16 -5.07 -11.30
C GLU A 179 20.19 -6.26 -11.12
N LEU A 180 20.32 -7.28 -11.96
CA LEU A 180 19.52 -8.50 -11.87
C LEU A 180 19.68 -9.18 -10.50
N TYR A 181 20.92 -9.28 -10.01
CA TYR A 181 21.21 -9.86 -8.71
C TYR A 181 20.73 -8.95 -7.55
N ALA A 182 20.75 -7.62 -7.71
CA ALA A 182 20.21 -6.70 -6.74
C ALA A 182 18.68 -6.85 -6.64
N ARG A 183 17.97 -6.93 -7.76
CA ARG A 183 16.51 -7.21 -7.79
C ARG A 183 16.19 -8.59 -7.22
N TYR A 184 17.02 -9.60 -7.50
CA TYR A 184 16.86 -10.93 -6.90
C TYR A 184 17.02 -10.90 -5.38
N LEU A 185 17.98 -10.12 -4.85
CA LEU A 185 18.15 -9.91 -3.42
C LEU A 185 16.91 -9.25 -2.82
N HIS A 186 16.41 -8.16 -3.42
CA HIS A 186 15.19 -7.47 -2.99
C HIS A 186 13.99 -8.43 -2.94
N ASN A 187 13.73 -9.18 -4.02
CA ASN A 187 12.59 -10.11 -4.11
C ASN A 187 12.63 -11.25 -3.08
N ASN A 188 13.81 -11.58 -2.52
CA ASN A 188 13.97 -12.57 -1.46
C ASN A 188 14.09 -11.97 -0.06
N SER A 189 14.01 -10.63 0.08
CA SER A 189 14.17 -9.93 1.37
C SER A 189 12.84 -9.74 2.10
N ALA A 190 12.91 -9.36 3.36
CA ALA A 190 11.74 -8.93 4.14
C ALA A 190 11.07 -7.66 3.57
N HIS A 191 11.79 -6.90 2.73
CA HIS A 191 11.32 -5.67 2.10
C HIS A 191 10.82 -5.86 0.66
N ARG A 192 10.59 -7.10 0.21
CA ARG A 192 10.16 -7.44 -1.16
C ARG A 192 8.87 -6.76 -1.60
N ASP A 193 7.98 -6.45 -0.66
CA ASP A 193 6.70 -5.78 -0.90
C ASP A 193 6.83 -4.25 -0.94
N GLY A 194 8.00 -3.74 -0.53
CA GLY A 194 8.36 -2.33 -0.58
C GLY A 194 8.89 -1.86 -1.94
N PRO A 195 9.20 -0.57 -2.08
CA PRO A 195 9.74 -0.04 -3.33
C PRO A 195 11.18 -0.54 -3.59
N CYS A 196 11.46 -0.94 -4.83
CA CYS A 196 12.82 -1.17 -5.31
C CYS A 196 13.23 0.00 -6.20
N VAL A 197 13.98 0.95 -5.65
CA VAL A 197 14.38 2.18 -6.33
C VAL A 197 15.78 1.96 -6.92
N ASP A 198 15.86 1.99 -8.25
CA ASP A 198 17.11 1.85 -9.00
C ASP A 198 17.58 3.21 -9.49
N VAL A 199 18.84 3.54 -9.25
CA VAL A 199 19.44 4.83 -9.56
C VAL A 199 20.84 4.67 -10.13
N ALA A 200 21.02 5.15 -11.36
CA ALA A 200 22.33 5.32 -11.94
C ALA A 200 22.96 6.61 -11.39
N VAL A 201 23.89 6.48 -10.45
CA VAL A 201 24.52 7.63 -9.78
C VAL A 201 25.20 8.57 -10.77
N GLY A 202 25.80 8.02 -11.83
CA GLY A 202 26.43 8.80 -12.90
C GLY A 202 25.48 9.69 -13.71
N SER A 203 24.16 9.47 -13.62
CA SER A 203 23.16 10.32 -14.29
C SER A 203 22.73 11.54 -13.46
N ILE A 204 23.14 11.61 -12.19
CA ILE A 204 22.81 12.71 -11.29
C ILE A 204 23.95 13.73 -11.33
N SER A 205 23.63 14.99 -11.65
CA SER A 205 24.64 16.04 -11.59
C SER A 205 25.08 16.30 -10.13
N PRO A 206 26.36 16.56 -9.86
CA PRO A 206 26.87 16.83 -8.51
C PRO A 206 26.09 17.93 -7.77
N GLU A 207 25.66 18.96 -8.51
CA GLU A 207 24.91 20.10 -7.96
C GLU A 207 23.52 19.69 -7.41
N ASN A 208 22.89 18.70 -8.01
CA ASN A 208 21.56 18.21 -7.62
C ASN A 208 21.62 16.98 -6.72
N SER A 209 22.78 16.37 -6.56
CA SER A 209 22.98 15.10 -5.87
C SER A 209 22.38 15.12 -4.45
N ALA A 210 22.66 16.17 -3.67
CA ALA A 210 22.13 16.29 -2.32
C ALA A 210 20.59 16.38 -2.29
N VAL A 211 19.98 17.11 -3.23
CA VAL A 211 18.51 17.25 -3.31
C VAL A 211 17.88 15.96 -3.77
N GLU A 212 18.45 15.27 -4.75
CA GLU A 212 17.94 13.99 -5.23
C GLU A 212 18.01 12.91 -4.16
N PHE A 213 19.10 12.78 -3.42
CA PHE A 213 19.25 11.75 -2.39
C PHE A 213 18.44 12.04 -1.12
N PHE A 214 18.45 13.28 -0.64
CA PHE A 214 17.92 13.64 0.69
C PHE A 214 16.64 14.46 0.65
N GLY A 215 16.22 14.87 -0.54
CA GLY A 215 15.03 15.69 -0.72
C GLY A 215 15.26 17.18 -0.41
N LYS A 216 14.18 17.95 -0.57
CA LYS A 216 14.15 19.39 -0.31
C LYS A 216 12.79 19.82 0.20
N GLU A 217 12.78 20.61 1.26
CA GLU A 217 11.59 21.32 1.70
C GLU A 217 11.60 22.74 1.16
N SER A 218 10.48 23.16 0.61
CA SER A 218 10.22 24.52 0.17
C SER A 218 8.88 24.97 0.72
N PRO A 219 8.61 26.25 0.97
CA PRO A 219 7.33 26.71 1.47
C PRO A 219 6.15 26.17 0.65
N GLY A 220 5.32 25.33 1.26
CA GLY A 220 4.16 24.70 0.65
C GLY A 220 4.42 23.50 -0.26
N LYS A 221 5.67 23.02 -0.39
CA LYS A 221 6.01 21.86 -1.23
C LYS A 221 7.18 21.06 -0.69
N ILE A 222 6.97 19.77 -0.47
CA ILE A 222 8.01 18.81 -0.09
C ILE A 222 8.39 18.01 -1.34
N TYR A 223 9.69 17.87 -1.58
CA TYR A 223 10.27 17.02 -2.62
C TYR A 223 10.99 15.86 -1.93
N PRO A 224 10.35 14.64 -1.91
CA PRO A 224 10.93 13.49 -1.26
C PRO A 224 12.18 13.03 -1.98
N GLY A 225 13.27 12.78 -1.24
CA GLY A 225 14.51 12.25 -1.75
C GLY A 225 14.45 10.74 -2.05
N LEU A 226 15.52 10.24 -2.70
CA LEU A 226 15.64 8.83 -3.04
C LEU A 226 15.60 7.90 -1.81
N LEU A 227 16.20 8.33 -0.70
CA LEU A 227 16.14 7.57 0.57
C LEU A 227 14.72 7.45 1.11
N GLU A 228 13.96 8.55 1.06
CA GLU A 228 12.57 8.57 1.49
C GLU A 228 11.69 7.73 0.55
N ARG A 229 11.90 7.85 -0.77
CA ARG A 229 11.21 7.04 -1.79
C ARG A 229 11.49 5.55 -1.66
N ALA A 230 12.66 5.17 -1.15
CA ALA A 230 13.04 3.78 -0.89
C ALA A 230 12.67 3.30 0.52
N HIS A 231 11.93 4.10 1.29
CA HIS A 231 11.55 3.75 2.67
C HIS A 231 10.82 2.42 2.74
N LYS A 232 11.22 1.55 3.68
CA LYS A 232 10.75 0.16 3.80
C LYS A 232 10.93 -0.70 2.54
N GLY A 233 11.87 -0.32 1.69
CA GLY A 233 12.20 -1.01 0.45
C GLY A 233 13.70 -1.18 0.27
N THR A 234 14.15 -1.12 -0.98
CA THR A 234 15.56 -1.26 -1.34
C THR A 234 15.97 -0.10 -2.26
N LEU A 235 17.06 0.58 -1.93
CA LEU A 235 17.73 1.53 -2.81
C LEU A 235 18.94 0.85 -3.46
N PHE A 236 18.90 0.66 -4.77
CA PHE A 236 20.01 0.16 -5.55
C PHE A 236 20.71 1.30 -6.27
N LEU A 237 22.01 1.45 -6.01
CA LEU A 237 22.84 2.48 -6.59
C LEU A 237 23.83 1.84 -7.58
N SER A 238 23.62 2.06 -8.87
CA SER A 238 24.57 1.64 -9.88
C SER A 238 25.65 2.70 -10.10
N GLU A 239 26.86 2.24 -10.47
CA GLU A 239 28.01 3.10 -10.73
C GLU A 239 28.40 4.02 -9.54
N ILE A 240 28.36 3.48 -8.32
CA ILE A 240 28.59 4.21 -7.08
C ILE A 240 29.94 4.98 -7.05
N GLY A 241 30.91 4.55 -7.84
CA GLY A 241 32.21 5.25 -7.97
C GLY A 241 32.13 6.64 -8.58
N GLY A 242 31.01 6.98 -9.25
CA GLY A 242 30.74 8.32 -9.79
C GLY A 242 30.14 9.31 -8.80
N MET A 243 29.86 8.86 -7.56
CA MET A 243 29.26 9.73 -6.54
C MET A 243 30.24 10.79 -6.03
N ASP A 244 29.75 12.02 -5.91
CA ASP A 244 30.54 13.11 -5.32
C ASP A 244 30.82 12.88 -3.83
N LYS A 245 31.93 13.47 -3.33
CA LYS A 245 32.42 13.24 -1.96
C LYS A 245 31.44 13.73 -0.89
N GLU A 246 30.71 14.80 -1.14
CA GLU A 246 29.76 15.36 -0.17
C GLU A 246 28.59 14.42 0.03
N THR A 247 28.01 13.91 -1.07
CA THR A 247 26.94 12.94 -1.04
C THR A 247 27.38 11.61 -0.40
N GLN A 248 28.63 11.15 -0.68
CA GLN A 248 29.19 9.97 -0.02
C GLN A 248 29.23 10.13 1.51
N LEU A 249 29.72 11.28 2.01
CA LEU A 249 29.81 11.55 3.45
C LEU A 249 28.44 11.59 4.11
N ARG A 250 27.45 12.21 3.45
CA ARG A 250 26.08 12.28 3.96
C ARG A 250 25.42 10.90 3.99
N LEU A 251 25.61 10.07 2.96
CA LEU A 251 25.08 8.70 2.92
C LEU A 251 25.71 7.77 3.96
N LEU A 252 26.94 8.02 4.38
CA LEU A 252 27.58 7.27 5.47
C LEU A 252 26.98 7.62 6.83
N SER A 253 26.35 8.78 6.96
CA SER A 253 25.77 9.30 8.20
C SER A 253 24.26 9.01 8.31
N ALA A 254 23.61 8.61 7.23
CA ALA A 254 22.19 8.26 7.14
C ALA A 254 21.99 6.76 7.36
#